data_73f3a3b3579b595ced81789ffa125812
#
_entry.id   73f3a3b3579b595ced81789ffa125812
#
_cell.length_a   1.000
_cell.length_b   1.000
_cell.length_c   1.000
_cell.angle_alpha   90.00
_cell.angle_beta   90.00
_cell.angle_gamma   90.00
#
_symmetry.space_group_name_H-M   'P 1'
#
loop_
_entity.id
_entity.type
_entity.pdbx_description
1 polymer ?
#
loop_
_entity_poly.entity_id
_entity_poly.type
_entity_poly.pdbx_seq_one_letter_code
_entity_poly.pdbx_strand_id
1 'polypeptide(L)'
;MPSTLRESQNSSNPPSNTSNTMWGGRFASGPDEIMEAINISIGFDRQLYAQDITGSIAHCEMLVAQKIIEPDAGQQILDGLERIHGEFEDGSFNFRAALEDIHLNIEGRLSELIGDNAGRLHTARSRNDQVATDFRLWVRDALDGLELALRGLQSALIDQAETHAATTMPGFTHLQAAQPVTLGHHFLAFVEMFGRDRSRARDARARLNESPLGSVALAGTSFPINREQTAAALGFDRPTPNSLDGVSDRDFALEFLAVSAIAATHLSRLGEEIVLWCSAQFAFASLSDAFTTGSSIMPQKRNPDAAELVRAKTGRIVGALITLLTVMKGLPLAYSKDMQEDKEPVFDAAEALALSVAAMTGMIGDLSFDESRLALAAGDGHTTATDLADWLVRVLGMPFR
;
A
#
# COMPACT_ATOMS: atom_id res chain seq x y z
N MET A 1 -0.72 -3.79 54.85
CA MET A 1 -0.36 -4.78 55.85
C MET A 1 -0.71 -6.14 55.33
N PRO A 2 0.10 -7.13 55.61
CA PRO A 2 0.95 -7.79 54.59
C PRO A 2 0.70 -9.32 54.53
N SER A 3 1.55 -9.92 53.70
CA SER A 3 1.98 -11.35 53.71
C SER A 3 0.99 -12.34 53.06
N THR A 4 1.44 -13.22 52.21
CA THR A 4 2.54 -14.19 52.42
C THR A 4 3.09 -14.66 51.07
N LEU A 5 4.40 -14.60 50.96
CA LEU A 5 5.24 -15.36 50.08
C LEU A 5 5.02 -16.86 50.26
N ARG A 6 4.90 -17.60 49.16
CA ARG A 6 5.35 -18.99 49.11
C ARG A 6 6.25 -19.21 47.93
N GLU A 7 7.48 -19.44 48.27
CA GLU A 7 8.52 -20.05 47.41
C GLU A 7 8.03 -21.41 46.92
N SER A 8 8.24 -21.70 45.66
CA SER A 8 8.37 -23.07 45.15
C SER A 8 9.47 -23.11 44.10
N GLN A 9 10.61 -23.50 44.57
CA GLN A 9 11.62 -24.38 44.02
C GLN A 9 11.87 -24.36 42.48
N ASN A 10 12.99 -23.77 42.15
CA ASN A 10 14.03 -24.17 41.22
C ASN A 10 13.78 -25.50 40.48
N SER A 11 13.57 -25.41 39.18
CA SER A 11 14.11 -26.35 38.21
C SER A 11 14.94 -25.54 37.18
N SER A 12 16.23 -25.50 37.46
CA SER A 12 17.24 -24.96 36.61
C SER A 12 17.42 -25.84 35.37
N ASN A 13 16.69 -25.53 34.27
CA ASN A 13 17.18 -25.80 32.95
C ASN A 13 17.99 -24.57 32.54
N PRO A 14 19.24 -24.72 32.13
CA PRO A 14 19.97 -23.59 31.55
C PRO A 14 19.22 -23.12 30.30
N PRO A 15 19.11 -21.82 30.06
CA PRO A 15 18.55 -21.33 28.80
C PRO A 15 19.38 -21.95 27.68
N SER A 16 18.72 -22.52 26.70
CA SER A 16 19.36 -23.01 25.47
C SER A 16 19.87 -21.78 24.71
N ASN A 17 21.10 -21.41 25.01
CA ASN A 17 21.82 -20.29 24.40
C ASN A 17 22.32 -20.74 23.01
N THR A 18 21.40 -20.97 22.08
CA THR A 18 21.70 -21.18 20.68
C THR A 18 21.82 -19.81 20.04
N SER A 19 23.05 -19.27 20.02
CA SER A 19 23.39 -18.18 19.10
C SER A 19 22.93 -18.59 17.71
N ASN A 20 22.23 -17.68 17.00
CA ASN A 20 21.87 -17.90 15.62
C ASN A 20 23.17 -18.09 14.81
N THR A 21 23.51 -19.32 14.46
CA THR A 21 24.77 -19.70 13.79
C THR A 21 24.89 -19.04 12.41
N MET A 22 23.86 -18.47 11.86
CA MET A 22 23.83 -17.76 10.58
C MET A 22 24.50 -16.37 10.65
N TRP A 23 24.72 -15.79 11.84
CA TRP A 23 25.25 -14.42 12.01
C TRP A 23 26.78 -14.33 12.10
N GLY A 24 27.50 -15.45 12.04
CA GLY A 24 28.97 -15.47 12.00
C GLY A 24 29.67 -15.26 13.33
N GLY A 25 30.89 -15.82 13.42
CA GLY A 25 31.64 -16.18 14.59
C GLY A 25 32.28 -15.10 15.46
N ARG A 26 31.77 -13.84 15.52
CA ARG A 26 32.31 -12.82 16.42
C ARG A 26 31.59 -12.68 17.76
N PHE A 27 30.41 -13.29 17.89
CA PHE A 27 29.61 -13.17 19.09
C PHE A 27 29.77 -14.40 20.00
N ALA A 28 30.03 -14.16 21.26
CA ALA A 28 30.21 -15.21 22.28
C ALA A 28 28.87 -15.63 22.94
N SER A 29 27.79 -14.87 22.75
CA SER A 29 26.47 -15.14 23.29
C SER A 29 25.39 -14.69 22.30
N GLY A 30 24.16 -15.20 22.42
CA GLY A 30 22.99 -14.69 21.71
C GLY A 30 22.62 -13.27 22.18
N PRO A 31 21.76 -12.56 21.42
CA PRO A 31 21.26 -11.26 21.79
C PRO A 31 20.40 -11.32 23.08
N ASP A 32 20.25 -10.18 23.75
CA ASP A 32 19.31 -10.01 24.84
C ASP A 32 17.86 -10.07 24.33
N GLU A 33 16.92 -10.54 25.16
CA GLU A 33 15.52 -10.67 24.78
C GLU A 33 14.89 -9.35 24.30
N ILE A 34 15.31 -8.21 24.85
CA ILE A 34 14.85 -6.89 24.41
C ILE A 34 15.42 -6.55 23.02
N MET A 35 16.69 -6.95 22.79
CA MET A 35 17.31 -6.76 21.47
C MET A 35 16.63 -7.64 20.41
N GLU A 36 16.26 -8.86 20.75
CA GLU A 36 15.47 -9.73 19.86
C GLU A 36 14.12 -9.09 19.56
N ALA A 37 13.40 -8.62 20.59
CA ALA A 37 12.08 -8.03 20.43
C ALA A 37 12.06 -6.77 19.55
N ILE A 38 13.08 -5.89 19.65
CA ILE A 38 13.15 -4.69 18.80
C ILE A 38 13.63 -4.99 17.38
N ASN A 39 14.31 -6.12 17.19
CA ASN A 39 14.91 -6.48 15.92
C ASN A 39 14.01 -7.35 15.02
N ILE A 40 13.05 -8.07 15.60
CA ILE A 40 12.13 -8.96 14.88
C ILE A 40 11.22 -8.15 13.95
N SER A 41 11.19 -8.54 12.66
CA SER A 41 10.35 -7.92 11.64
C SER A 41 9.35 -8.88 10.98
N ILE A 42 9.43 -10.19 11.26
CA ILE A 42 8.56 -11.20 10.66
C ILE A 42 7.05 -10.90 10.85
N GLY A 43 6.69 -10.13 11.88
CA GLY A 43 5.32 -9.72 12.14
C GLY A 43 4.67 -8.96 10.98
N PHE A 44 5.45 -8.17 10.27
CA PHE A 44 4.98 -7.35 9.15
C PHE A 44 5.66 -7.71 7.81
N ASP A 45 6.96 -8.05 7.78
CA ASP A 45 7.69 -8.28 6.53
C ASP A 45 7.36 -9.62 5.84
N ARG A 46 6.64 -10.51 6.53
CA ARG A 46 6.06 -11.72 5.91
C ARG A 46 5.26 -11.45 4.64
N GLN A 47 4.78 -10.22 4.44
CA GLN A 47 4.08 -9.80 3.22
C GLN A 47 4.99 -9.78 1.99
N LEU A 48 6.31 -9.84 2.16
CA LEU A 48 7.30 -9.86 1.08
C LEU A 48 7.63 -11.27 0.56
N TYR A 49 7.01 -12.34 1.08
CA TYR A 49 7.40 -13.72 0.77
C TYR A 49 7.42 -14.02 -0.74
N ALA A 50 6.40 -13.54 -1.47
CA ALA A 50 6.29 -13.79 -2.91
C ALA A 50 7.37 -13.07 -3.70
N GLN A 51 7.71 -11.85 -3.31
CA GLN A 51 8.76 -11.06 -3.94
C GLN A 51 10.15 -11.62 -3.62
N ASP A 52 10.40 -12.05 -2.37
CA ASP A 52 11.65 -12.67 -1.97
C ASP A 52 11.91 -13.98 -2.74
N ILE A 53 10.90 -14.83 -2.86
CA ILE A 53 11.00 -16.08 -3.63
C ILE A 53 11.25 -15.77 -5.10
N THR A 54 10.52 -14.83 -5.69
CA THR A 54 10.68 -14.41 -7.10
C THR A 54 12.08 -13.84 -7.34
N GLY A 55 12.55 -12.96 -6.45
CA GLY A 55 13.90 -12.39 -6.49
C GLY A 55 14.98 -13.44 -6.36
N SER A 56 14.79 -14.41 -5.45
CA SER A 56 15.71 -15.53 -5.21
C SER A 56 15.77 -16.50 -6.39
N ILE A 57 14.67 -16.78 -7.06
CA ILE A 57 14.62 -17.59 -8.30
C ILE A 57 15.45 -16.91 -9.40
N ALA A 58 15.17 -15.63 -9.69
CA ALA A 58 15.91 -14.88 -10.71
C ALA A 58 17.41 -14.79 -10.41
N HIS A 59 17.77 -14.65 -9.14
CA HIS A 59 19.17 -14.66 -8.71
C HIS A 59 19.82 -16.03 -8.90
N CYS A 60 19.17 -17.12 -8.51
CA CYS A 60 19.64 -18.48 -8.68
C CYS A 60 19.88 -18.83 -10.16
N GLU A 61 18.91 -18.53 -11.02
CA GLU A 61 19.03 -18.74 -12.47
C GLU A 61 20.23 -17.99 -13.06
N MET A 62 20.46 -16.76 -12.64
CA MET A 62 21.62 -15.97 -13.05
C MET A 62 22.92 -16.59 -12.56
N LEU A 63 23.00 -17.05 -11.30
CA LEU A 63 24.19 -17.71 -10.76
C LEU A 63 24.57 -18.96 -11.57
N VAL A 64 23.59 -19.76 -11.96
CA VAL A 64 23.78 -20.93 -12.83
C VAL A 64 24.23 -20.51 -14.22
N ALA A 65 23.56 -19.56 -14.84
CA ALA A 65 23.87 -19.08 -16.19
C ALA A 65 25.29 -18.49 -16.28
N GLN A 66 25.76 -17.83 -15.22
CA GLN A 66 27.10 -17.26 -15.12
C GLN A 66 28.14 -18.31 -14.63
N LYS A 67 27.73 -19.56 -14.39
CA LYS A 67 28.60 -20.66 -13.91
C LYS A 67 29.25 -20.35 -12.55
N ILE A 68 28.53 -19.60 -11.70
CA ILE A 68 28.98 -19.29 -10.33
C ILE A 68 28.61 -20.45 -9.40
N ILE A 69 27.48 -21.11 -9.65
CA ILE A 69 27.06 -22.33 -8.98
C ILE A 69 26.82 -23.44 -10.02
N GLU A 70 26.96 -24.69 -9.59
CA GLU A 70 26.72 -25.85 -10.46
C GLU A 70 25.22 -25.98 -10.78
N PRO A 71 24.86 -26.43 -12.01
CA PRO A 71 23.49 -26.59 -12.43
C PRO A 71 22.63 -27.47 -11.50
N ASP A 72 23.18 -28.59 -11.01
CA ASP A 72 22.46 -29.49 -10.11
C ASP A 72 22.12 -28.83 -8.76
N ALA A 73 23.03 -28.01 -8.24
CA ALA A 73 22.76 -27.23 -7.02
C ALA A 73 21.72 -26.14 -7.28
N GLY A 74 21.81 -25.48 -8.44
CA GLY A 74 20.80 -24.50 -8.87
C GLY A 74 19.41 -25.11 -8.98
N GLN A 75 19.26 -26.27 -9.62
CA GLN A 75 17.98 -26.95 -9.74
C GLN A 75 17.37 -27.31 -8.38
N GLN A 76 18.18 -27.81 -7.44
CA GLN A 76 17.70 -28.11 -6.09
C GLN A 76 17.18 -26.84 -5.37
N ILE A 77 17.86 -25.70 -5.55
CA ILE A 77 17.44 -24.42 -4.98
C ILE A 77 16.10 -23.99 -5.60
N LEU A 78 15.96 -24.05 -6.91
CA LEU A 78 14.72 -23.68 -7.61
C LEU A 78 13.54 -24.55 -7.16
N ASP A 79 13.72 -25.88 -7.16
CA ASP A 79 12.68 -26.83 -6.70
C ASP A 79 12.31 -26.58 -5.22
N GLY A 80 13.30 -26.26 -4.38
CA GLY A 80 13.10 -25.92 -2.98
C GLY A 80 12.30 -24.63 -2.78
N LEU A 81 12.61 -23.58 -3.55
CA LEU A 81 11.89 -22.30 -3.51
C LEU A 81 10.46 -22.44 -4.01
N GLU A 82 10.23 -23.21 -5.07
CA GLU A 82 8.90 -23.49 -5.60
C GLU A 82 8.03 -24.25 -4.59
N ARG A 83 8.63 -25.21 -3.89
CA ARG A 83 7.95 -25.91 -2.79
C ARG A 83 7.60 -24.98 -1.63
N ILE A 84 8.51 -24.08 -1.24
CA ILE A 84 8.26 -23.10 -0.18
C ILE A 84 7.14 -22.15 -0.60
N HIS A 85 7.11 -21.72 -1.86
CA HIS A 85 6.01 -20.91 -2.39
C HIS A 85 4.66 -21.64 -2.23
N GLY A 86 4.61 -22.94 -2.57
CA GLY A 86 3.42 -23.75 -2.35
C GLY A 86 3.00 -23.83 -0.87
N GLU A 87 3.96 -23.93 0.07
CA GLU A 87 3.67 -23.92 1.51
C GLU A 87 3.07 -22.58 2.00
N PHE A 88 3.38 -21.45 1.35
CA PHE A 88 2.73 -20.17 1.62
C PHE A 88 1.31 -20.14 1.07
N GLU A 89 1.11 -20.60 -0.16
CA GLU A 89 -0.20 -20.57 -0.83
C GLU A 89 -1.24 -21.47 -0.13
N ASP A 90 -0.83 -22.62 0.40
CA ASP A 90 -1.71 -23.54 1.11
C ASP A 90 -1.79 -23.25 2.62
N GLY A 91 -1.04 -22.27 3.13
CA GLY A 91 -1.03 -21.85 4.53
C GLY A 91 -0.30 -22.81 5.48
N SER A 92 0.51 -23.73 4.95
CA SER A 92 1.27 -24.72 5.77
C SER A 92 2.63 -24.21 6.21
N PHE A 93 3.12 -23.07 5.67
CA PHE A 93 4.40 -22.50 6.06
C PHE A 93 4.41 -22.09 7.54
N ASN A 94 5.40 -22.57 8.27
CA ASN A 94 5.53 -22.31 9.71
C ASN A 94 6.58 -21.21 9.98
N PHE A 95 6.11 -20.02 10.35
CA PHE A 95 6.97 -18.90 10.72
C PHE A 95 7.67 -19.15 12.06
N ARG A 96 8.95 -18.86 12.12
CA ARG A 96 9.79 -18.95 13.32
C ARG A 96 10.30 -17.55 13.70
N ALA A 97 9.81 -17.01 14.80
CA ALA A 97 10.23 -15.70 15.31
C ALA A 97 11.74 -15.63 15.59
N ALA A 98 12.36 -16.75 16.00
CA ALA A 98 13.80 -16.85 16.19
C ALA A 98 14.63 -16.62 14.92
N LEU A 99 14.01 -16.63 13.73
CA LEU A 99 14.63 -16.32 12.44
C LEU A 99 14.39 -14.86 12.00
N GLU A 100 13.96 -13.99 12.92
CA GLU A 100 13.93 -12.54 12.78
C GLU A 100 13.03 -12.00 11.65
N ASP A 101 13.35 -12.30 10.37
CA ASP A 101 12.70 -11.77 9.18
C ASP A 101 12.20 -12.87 8.23
N ILE A 102 11.43 -12.49 7.21
CA ILE A 102 10.90 -13.42 6.20
C ILE A 102 12.02 -14.09 5.41
N HIS A 103 13.09 -13.39 5.13
CA HIS A 103 14.22 -13.87 4.33
C HIS A 103 14.93 -15.00 5.04
N LEU A 104 15.25 -14.87 6.34
CA LEU A 104 15.84 -15.94 7.14
C LEU A 104 14.86 -17.11 7.34
N ASN A 105 13.57 -16.86 7.41
CA ASN A 105 12.55 -17.91 7.47
C ASN A 105 12.56 -18.74 6.18
N ILE A 106 12.61 -18.12 5.00
CA ILE A 106 12.70 -18.79 3.71
C ILE A 106 14.05 -19.52 3.57
N GLU A 107 15.17 -18.86 3.86
CA GLU A 107 16.52 -19.50 3.82
C GLU A 107 16.63 -20.68 4.77
N GLY A 108 16.09 -20.56 5.99
CA GLY A 108 16.05 -21.64 6.97
C GLY A 108 15.22 -22.83 6.48
N ARG A 109 14.04 -22.57 5.91
CA ARG A 109 13.21 -23.62 5.34
C ARG A 109 13.86 -24.29 4.13
N LEU A 110 14.51 -23.51 3.27
CA LEU A 110 15.27 -24.04 2.14
C LEU A 110 16.39 -24.98 2.62
N SER A 111 17.11 -24.59 3.68
CA SER A 111 18.16 -25.44 4.28
C SER A 111 17.61 -26.75 4.84
N GLU A 112 16.41 -26.76 5.40
CA GLU A 112 15.73 -27.98 5.85
C GLU A 112 15.39 -28.91 4.67
N LEU A 113 15.04 -28.34 3.51
CA LEU A 113 14.63 -29.11 2.33
C LEU A 113 15.82 -29.70 1.53
N ILE A 114 16.87 -28.90 1.35
CA ILE A 114 17.97 -29.26 0.41
C ILE A 114 19.36 -29.29 1.05
N GLY A 115 19.47 -29.08 2.37
CA GLY A 115 20.74 -29.12 3.10
C GLY A 115 21.74 -28.05 2.68
N ASP A 116 23.02 -28.36 2.63
CA ASP A 116 24.12 -27.40 2.42
C ASP A 116 24.06 -26.63 1.10
N ASN A 117 23.33 -27.11 0.10
CA ASN A 117 23.16 -26.41 -1.18
C ASN A 117 22.34 -25.13 -1.03
N ALA A 118 21.49 -24.99 0.00
CA ALA A 118 20.73 -23.79 0.27
C ALA A 118 21.62 -22.55 0.47
N GLY A 119 22.75 -22.70 1.16
CA GLY A 119 23.71 -21.62 1.40
C GLY A 119 24.34 -21.02 0.14
N ARG A 120 24.31 -21.75 -0.99
CA ARG A 120 24.83 -21.26 -2.28
C ARG A 120 23.98 -20.16 -2.87
N LEU A 121 22.68 -20.07 -2.52
CA LEU A 121 21.78 -19.03 -2.96
C LEU A 121 22.24 -17.62 -2.51
N HIS A 122 22.92 -17.52 -1.36
CA HIS A 122 23.41 -16.22 -0.86
C HIS A 122 24.70 -15.74 -1.54
N THR A 123 25.27 -16.52 -2.47
CA THR A 123 26.49 -16.15 -3.21
C THR A 123 26.27 -14.85 -4.00
N ALA A 124 27.18 -13.88 -3.86
CA ALA A 124 27.12 -12.58 -4.55
C ALA A 124 25.84 -11.76 -4.27
N ARG A 125 25.21 -11.96 -3.12
CA ARG A 125 24.03 -11.23 -2.64
C ARG A 125 24.23 -10.80 -1.19
N SER A 126 23.62 -9.70 -0.79
CA SER A 126 23.50 -9.24 0.59
C SER A 126 22.02 -9.15 0.96
N ARG A 127 21.73 -9.17 2.27
CA ARG A 127 20.39 -8.84 2.75
C ARG A 127 19.94 -7.44 2.29
N ASN A 128 20.89 -6.49 2.13
CA ASN A 128 20.58 -5.11 1.75
C ASN A 128 19.96 -5.00 0.34
N ASP A 129 20.59 -5.59 -0.68
CA ASP A 129 20.06 -5.55 -2.05
C ASP A 129 18.86 -6.49 -2.24
N GLN A 130 18.81 -7.62 -1.50
CA GLN A 130 17.67 -8.51 -1.46
C GLN A 130 16.42 -7.77 -0.97
N VAL A 131 16.45 -7.22 0.23
CA VAL A 131 15.32 -6.47 0.82
C VAL A 131 14.91 -5.28 -0.05
N ALA A 132 15.88 -4.53 -0.59
CA ALA A 132 15.57 -3.40 -1.46
C ALA A 132 14.85 -3.84 -2.75
N THR A 133 15.23 -5.00 -3.31
CA THR A 133 14.58 -5.58 -4.50
C THR A 133 13.15 -6.01 -4.18
N ASP A 134 12.97 -6.76 -3.09
CA ASP A 134 11.67 -7.29 -2.68
C ASP A 134 10.69 -6.19 -2.37
N PHE A 135 11.15 -5.16 -1.68
CA PHE A 135 10.32 -4.01 -1.33
C PHE A 135 9.93 -3.18 -2.56
N ARG A 136 10.83 -3.00 -3.54
CA ARG A 136 10.48 -2.37 -4.83
C ARG A 136 9.46 -3.20 -5.61
N LEU A 137 9.62 -4.51 -5.68
CA LEU A 137 8.66 -5.41 -6.32
C LEU A 137 7.29 -5.29 -5.67
N TRP A 138 7.24 -5.33 -4.34
CA TRP A 138 6.00 -5.20 -3.58
C TRP A 138 5.29 -3.85 -3.82
N VAL A 139 6.04 -2.75 -3.78
CA VAL A 139 5.46 -1.41 -4.05
C VAL A 139 5.01 -1.30 -5.51
N ARG A 140 5.69 -1.94 -6.45
CA ARG A 140 5.26 -2.03 -7.84
C ARG A 140 3.90 -2.72 -7.96
N ASP A 141 3.76 -3.87 -7.31
CA ASP A 141 2.50 -4.63 -7.29
C ASP A 141 1.37 -3.82 -6.63
N ALA A 142 1.69 -3.10 -5.55
CA ALA A 142 0.73 -2.21 -4.88
C ALA A 142 0.28 -1.04 -5.76
N LEU A 143 1.18 -0.44 -6.56
CA LEU A 143 0.83 0.60 -7.54
C LEU A 143 -0.04 0.06 -8.68
N ASP A 144 0.26 -1.13 -9.20
CA ASP A 144 -0.52 -1.79 -10.23
C ASP A 144 -1.93 -2.13 -9.69
N GLY A 145 -2.03 -2.61 -8.46
CA GLY A 145 -3.29 -2.86 -7.76
C GLY A 145 -4.11 -1.58 -7.53
N LEU A 146 -3.45 -0.50 -7.13
CA LEU A 146 -4.09 0.81 -6.93
C LEU A 146 -4.65 1.37 -8.24
N GLU A 147 -3.87 1.29 -9.33
CA GLU A 147 -4.33 1.74 -10.66
C GLU A 147 -5.61 1.02 -11.10
N LEU A 148 -5.63 -0.30 -10.92
CA LEU A 148 -6.78 -1.14 -11.24
C LEU A 148 -8.00 -0.81 -10.36
N ALA A 149 -7.80 -0.65 -9.06
CA ALA A 149 -8.86 -0.32 -8.11
C ALA A 149 -9.49 1.06 -8.40
N LEU A 150 -8.66 2.08 -8.65
CA LEU A 150 -9.13 3.41 -9.04
C LEU A 150 -9.87 3.40 -10.39
N ARG A 151 -9.46 2.55 -11.33
CA ARG A 151 -10.19 2.34 -12.58
C ARG A 151 -11.60 1.79 -12.33
N GLY A 152 -11.73 0.84 -11.40
CA GLY A 152 -13.03 0.30 -10.99
C GLY A 152 -13.93 1.38 -10.37
N LEU A 153 -13.38 2.22 -9.50
CA LEU A 153 -14.10 3.35 -8.91
C LEU A 153 -14.54 4.37 -9.98
N GLN A 154 -13.69 4.69 -10.94
CA GLN A 154 -14.06 5.57 -12.05
C GLN A 154 -15.21 4.98 -12.88
N SER A 155 -15.19 3.66 -13.13
CA SER A 155 -16.29 3.00 -13.85
C SER A 155 -17.61 3.16 -13.11
N ALA A 156 -17.64 2.89 -11.81
CA ALA A 156 -18.84 3.06 -10.98
C ALA A 156 -19.36 4.52 -10.98
N LEU A 157 -18.45 5.50 -10.94
CA LEU A 157 -18.82 6.91 -11.03
C LEU A 157 -19.38 7.29 -12.42
N ILE A 158 -18.85 6.71 -13.50
CA ILE A 158 -19.36 6.92 -14.86
C ILE A 158 -20.76 6.32 -15.02
N ASP A 159 -21.00 5.11 -14.51
CA ASP A 159 -22.31 4.46 -14.55
C ASP A 159 -23.39 5.32 -13.85
N GLN A 160 -23.04 5.90 -12.70
CA GLN A 160 -23.89 6.86 -12.01
C GLN A 160 -24.07 8.17 -12.81
N ALA A 161 -23.00 8.65 -13.43
CA ALA A 161 -23.05 9.87 -14.24
C ALA A 161 -23.94 9.69 -15.49
N GLU A 162 -23.91 8.53 -16.13
CA GLU A 162 -24.79 8.20 -17.26
C GLU A 162 -26.26 8.12 -16.82
N THR A 163 -26.51 7.40 -15.70
CA THR A 163 -27.86 7.26 -15.13
C THR A 163 -28.48 8.63 -14.79
N HIS A 164 -27.69 9.53 -14.25
CA HIS A 164 -28.12 10.83 -13.76
C HIS A 164 -27.67 12.00 -14.64
N ALA A 165 -27.47 11.78 -15.94
CA ALA A 165 -27.00 12.80 -16.87
C ALA A 165 -27.92 14.02 -16.96
N ALA A 166 -29.24 13.83 -16.75
CA ALA A 166 -30.25 14.87 -16.78
C ALA A 166 -30.79 15.23 -15.38
N THR A 167 -30.43 14.54 -14.33
CA THR A 167 -30.90 14.78 -12.96
C THR A 167 -30.35 16.10 -12.44
N THR A 168 -31.20 17.11 -12.30
CA THR A 168 -30.81 18.44 -11.83
C THR A 168 -30.56 18.45 -10.33
N MET A 169 -29.46 19.06 -9.88
CA MET A 169 -29.12 19.25 -8.49
C MET A 169 -28.60 20.68 -8.24
N PRO A 170 -28.64 21.20 -6.99
CA PRO A 170 -27.97 22.45 -6.67
C PRO A 170 -26.45 22.28 -6.71
N GLY A 171 -25.77 23.14 -7.43
CA GLY A 171 -24.31 23.31 -7.29
C GLY A 171 -24.03 24.24 -6.11
N PHE A 172 -22.99 23.91 -5.32
CA PHE A 172 -22.68 24.67 -4.10
C PHE A 172 -21.33 25.36 -4.20
N THR A 173 -21.29 26.60 -3.69
CA THR A 173 -20.06 27.27 -3.27
C THR A 173 -20.24 27.73 -1.83
N HIS A 174 -19.23 27.53 -0.95
CA HIS A 174 -19.35 27.85 0.49
C HIS A 174 -20.52 27.12 1.19
N LEU A 175 -20.94 25.95 0.69
CA LEU A 175 -22.16 25.24 1.08
C LEU A 175 -23.44 26.06 0.90
N GLN A 176 -23.42 27.13 0.09
CA GLN A 176 -24.59 27.92 -0.34
C GLN A 176 -24.96 27.50 -1.76
N ALA A 177 -26.28 27.35 -2.02
CA ALA A 177 -26.75 27.06 -3.36
C ALA A 177 -26.32 28.19 -4.31
N ALA A 178 -25.71 27.84 -5.42
CA ALA A 178 -25.17 28.76 -6.40
C ALA A 178 -25.93 28.63 -7.72
N GLN A 179 -25.51 27.74 -8.60
CA GLN A 179 -26.13 27.47 -9.88
C GLN A 179 -26.55 26.01 -9.99
N PRO A 180 -27.64 25.68 -10.72
CA PRO A 180 -27.97 24.29 -10.99
C PRO A 180 -26.87 23.61 -11.82
N VAL A 181 -26.60 22.35 -11.49
CA VAL A 181 -25.77 21.46 -12.27
C VAL A 181 -26.50 20.11 -12.46
N THR A 182 -25.98 19.19 -13.24
CA THR A 182 -26.51 17.84 -13.22
C THR A 182 -25.70 16.96 -12.26
N LEU A 183 -26.36 15.98 -11.64
CA LEU A 183 -25.69 15.02 -10.78
C LEU A 183 -24.64 14.23 -11.56
N GLY A 184 -24.90 13.91 -12.84
CA GLY A 184 -23.91 13.30 -13.72
C GLY A 184 -22.65 14.16 -13.87
N HIS A 185 -22.81 15.48 -14.09
CA HIS A 185 -21.67 16.40 -14.16
C HIS A 185 -20.87 16.45 -12.84
N HIS A 186 -21.57 16.40 -11.71
CA HIS A 186 -20.94 16.35 -10.39
C HIS A 186 -20.06 15.09 -10.21
N PHE A 187 -20.57 13.90 -10.57
CA PHE A 187 -19.79 12.66 -10.53
C PHE A 187 -18.57 12.69 -11.45
N LEU A 188 -18.69 13.26 -12.65
CA LEU A 188 -17.57 13.39 -13.58
C LEU A 188 -16.41 14.24 -13.02
N ALA A 189 -16.68 15.16 -12.09
CA ALA A 189 -15.60 15.89 -11.41
C ALA A 189 -14.69 14.94 -10.59
N PHE A 190 -15.27 13.92 -9.95
CA PHE A 190 -14.49 12.90 -9.23
C PHE A 190 -13.81 11.92 -10.20
N VAL A 191 -14.43 11.59 -11.33
CA VAL A 191 -13.77 10.80 -12.40
C VAL A 191 -12.46 11.48 -12.83
N GLU A 192 -12.47 12.81 -13.00
CA GLU A 192 -11.27 13.60 -13.33
C GLU A 192 -10.22 13.57 -12.20
N MET A 193 -10.64 13.64 -10.94
CA MET A 193 -9.71 13.55 -9.79
C MET A 193 -8.99 12.19 -9.76
N PHE A 194 -9.73 11.09 -9.82
CA PHE A 194 -9.17 9.74 -9.82
C PHE A 194 -8.40 9.42 -11.11
N GLY A 195 -8.75 10.05 -12.24
CA GLY A 195 -7.96 9.97 -13.47
C GLY A 195 -6.54 10.52 -13.28
N ARG A 196 -6.41 11.65 -12.58
CA ARG A 196 -5.10 12.21 -12.21
C ARG A 196 -4.35 11.34 -11.21
N ASP A 197 -5.04 10.67 -10.28
CA ASP A 197 -4.40 9.76 -9.32
C ASP A 197 -3.87 8.50 -10.01
N ARG A 198 -4.61 7.94 -10.97
CA ARG A 198 -4.13 6.85 -11.83
C ARG A 198 -2.89 7.26 -12.64
N SER A 199 -2.86 8.48 -13.16
CA SER A 199 -1.67 8.99 -13.87
C SER A 199 -0.46 9.05 -12.93
N ARG A 200 -0.63 9.56 -11.69
CA ARG A 200 0.44 9.59 -10.69
C ARG A 200 0.95 8.18 -10.34
N ALA A 201 0.03 7.22 -10.16
CA ALA A 201 0.41 5.84 -9.87
C ALA A 201 1.27 5.23 -10.99
N ARG A 202 0.90 5.45 -12.26
CA ARG A 202 1.70 4.99 -13.42
C ARG A 202 3.05 5.67 -13.49
N ASP A 203 3.12 6.97 -13.23
CA ASP A 203 4.37 7.71 -13.25
C ASP A 203 5.32 7.27 -12.12
N ALA A 204 4.79 7.03 -10.91
CA ALA A 204 5.53 6.47 -9.79
C ALA A 204 6.06 5.06 -10.12
N ARG A 205 5.21 4.21 -10.67
CA ARG A 205 5.58 2.86 -11.13
C ARG A 205 6.70 2.87 -12.16
N ALA A 206 6.66 3.79 -13.10
CA ALA A 206 7.72 3.91 -14.11
C ALA A 206 9.07 4.32 -13.49
N ARG A 207 9.08 5.25 -12.54
CA ARG A 207 10.31 5.69 -11.86
C ARG A 207 10.91 4.64 -10.95
N LEU A 208 10.10 3.84 -10.26
CA LEU A 208 10.58 2.79 -9.36
C LEU A 208 11.21 1.60 -10.10
N ASN A 209 10.98 1.43 -11.42
CA ASN A 209 11.22 0.18 -12.15
C ASN A 209 12.69 -0.07 -12.49
N GLU A 210 13.57 0.07 -11.50
CA GLU A 210 15.01 -0.23 -11.59
C GLU A 210 15.41 -1.27 -10.52
N SER A 211 16.22 -2.26 -10.90
CA SER A 211 16.64 -3.37 -10.03
C SER A 211 17.86 -3.01 -9.18
N PRO A 212 17.78 -3.03 -7.86
CA PRO A 212 18.95 -2.87 -6.99
C PRO A 212 19.78 -4.15 -6.85
N LEU A 213 19.27 -5.30 -7.28
CA LEU A 213 19.94 -6.60 -7.11
C LEU A 213 21.30 -6.62 -7.79
N GLY A 214 22.31 -7.12 -7.06
CA GLY A 214 23.71 -7.06 -7.45
C GLY A 214 24.47 -5.84 -6.95
N SER A 215 23.79 -4.91 -6.25
CA SER A 215 24.47 -3.87 -5.44
C SER A 215 25.14 -4.48 -4.20
N VAL A 216 24.71 -5.68 -3.80
CA VAL A 216 25.17 -6.43 -2.63
C VAL A 216 24.98 -5.58 -1.36
N ALA A 217 25.97 -5.50 -0.47
CA ALA A 217 25.82 -4.69 0.73
C ALA A 217 25.81 -3.17 0.41
N LEU A 218 26.68 -2.73 -0.52
CA LEU A 218 26.80 -1.34 -0.95
C LEU A 218 27.74 -1.12 -2.15
N ALA A 219 28.69 -2.03 -2.41
CA ALA A 219 29.81 -1.81 -3.33
C ALA A 219 29.86 -2.84 -4.49
N GLY A 220 28.80 -3.61 -4.69
CA GLY A 220 28.78 -4.71 -5.65
C GLY A 220 29.61 -5.91 -5.19
N THR A 221 30.04 -6.74 -6.13
CA THR A 221 30.73 -8.00 -5.88
C THR A 221 31.84 -8.24 -6.90
N SER A 222 32.85 -9.05 -6.55
CA SER A 222 33.86 -9.53 -7.48
C SER A 222 33.44 -10.74 -8.34
N PHE A 223 32.29 -11.33 -8.05
CA PHE A 223 31.73 -12.38 -8.88
C PHE A 223 31.22 -11.81 -10.21
N PRO A 224 31.35 -12.55 -11.32
CA PRO A 224 30.93 -12.10 -12.66
C PRO A 224 29.39 -12.24 -12.82
N ILE A 225 28.62 -11.59 -11.95
CA ILE A 225 27.15 -11.59 -12.02
C ILE A 225 26.65 -10.81 -13.23
N ASN A 226 25.45 -11.14 -13.70
CA ASN A 226 24.77 -10.43 -14.78
C ASN A 226 23.52 -9.71 -14.24
N ARG A 227 23.68 -8.44 -13.90
CA ARG A 227 22.58 -7.60 -13.36
C ARG A 227 21.47 -7.32 -14.37
N GLU A 228 21.80 -7.27 -15.67
CA GLU A 228 20.79 -7.11 -16.73
C GLU A 228 19.88 -8.34 -16.82
N GLN A 229 20.45 -9.53 -16.66
CA GLN A 229 19.67 -10.78 -16.66
C GLN A 229 18.67 -10.80 -15.50
N THR A 230 19.10 -10.48 -14.28
CA THR A 230 18.20 -10.46 -13.11
C THR A 230 17.16 -9.35 -13.21
N ALA A 231 17.53 -8.16 -13.69
CA ALA A 231 16.59 -7.08 -13.91
C ALA A 231 15.51 -7.47 -14.92
N ALA A 232 15.89 -8.04 -16.07
CA ALA A 232 14.95 -8.49 -17.09
C ALA A 232 14.03 -9.62 -16.58
N ALA A 233 14.57 -10.60 -15.84
CA ALA A 233 13.80 -11.71 -15.28
C ALA A 233 12.73 -11.21 -14.27
N LEU A 234 13.02 -10.12 -13.54
CA LEU A 234 12.10 -9.49 -12.57
C LEU A 234 11.21 -8.40 -13.20
N GLY A 235 11.31 -8.17 -14.51
CA GLY A 235 10.51 -7.17 -15.23
C GLY A 235 10.87 -5.72 -14.88
N PHE A 236 12.10 -5.47 -14.41
CA PHE A 236 12.66 -4.14 -14.29
C PHE A 236 13.21 -3.65 -15.63
N ASP A 237 13.20 -2.34 -15.85
CA ASP A 237 13.69 -1.74 -17.08
C ASP A 237 15.22 -1.83 -17.20
N ARG A 238 15.93 -1.77 -16.08
CA ARG A 238 17.39 -1.85 -15.99
C ARG A 238 17.86 -2.03 -14.53
N PRO A 239 19.14 -2.40 -14.30
CA PRO A 239 19.75 -2.28 -12.98
C PRO A 239 19.90 -0.82 -12.53
N THR A 240 19.85 -0.57 -11.21
CA THR A 240 20.21 0.74 -10.66
C THR A 240 21.65 1.11 -11.01
N PRO A 241 21.94 2.37 -11.43
CA PRO A 241 23.25 2.76 -11.93
C PRO A 241 24.31 2.91 -10.82
N ASN A 242 23.91 3.10 -9.57
CA ASN A 242 24.81 3.28 -8.44
C ASN A 242 24.45 2.32 -7.31
N SER A 243 25.43 1.54 -6.83
CA SER A 243 25.20 0.50 -5.82
C SER A 243 24.96 1.02 -4.41
N LEU A 244 25.50 2.19 -4.07
CA LEU A 244 25.24 2.84 -2.77
C LEU A 244 23.78 3.35 -2.70
N ASP A 245 23.34 3.99 -3.77
CA ASP A 245 21.98 4.47 -3.94
C ASP A 245 20.99 3.30 -4.04
N GLY A 246 21.31 2.27 -4.81
CA GLY A 246 20.45 1.13 -5.04
C GLY A 246 19.98 0.39 -3.77
N VAL A 247 20.81 0.34 -2.72
CA VAL A 247 20.44 -0.25 -1.42
C VAL A 247 19.86 0.77 -0.44
N SER A 248 20.08 2.06 -0.68
CA SER A 248 19.69 3.17 0.20
C SER A 248 18.36 3.81 -0.17
N ASP A 249 18.06 3.87 -1.46
CA ASP A 249 16.90 4.55 -2.00
C ASP A 249 15.59 4.00 -1.44
N ARG A 250 14.74 4.93 -1.00
CA ARG A 250 13.34 4.70 -0.59
C ARG A 250 12.40 5.70 -1.24
N ASP A 251 12.86 6.44 -2.27
CA ASP A 251 12.03 7.41 -2.97
C ASP A 251 10.80 6.75 -3.60
N PHE A 252 10.94 5.50 -4.08
CA PHE A 252 9.83 4.73 -4.61
C PHE A 252 8.70 4.48 -3.59
N ALA A 253 9.06 4.26 -2.32
CA ALA A 253 8.11 4.07 -1.24
C ALA A 253 7.51 5.41 -0.77
N LEU A 254 8.33 6.46 -0.69
CA LEU A 254 7.87 7.83 -0.41
C LEU A 254 6.91 8.33 -1.49
N GLU A 255 7.21 8.07 -2.76
CA GLU A 255 6.35 8.46 -3.86
C GLU A 255 5.03 7.68 -3.86
N PHE A 256 5.05 6.37 -3.57
CA PHE A 256 3.84 5.57 -3.35
C PHE A 256 2.97 6.18 -2.26
N LEU A 257 3.56 6.53 -1.10
CA LEU A 257 2.82 7.14 0.00
C LEU A 257 2.28 8.54 -0.35
N ALA A 258 3.03 9.32 -1.13
CA ALA A 258 2.56 10.63 -1.61
C ALA A 258 1.37 10.50 -2.56
N VAL A 259 1.43 9.58 -3.51
CA VAL A 259 0.30 9.23 -4.40
C VAL A 259 -0.89 8.77 -3.59
N SER A 260 -0.67 7.89 -2.63
CA SER A 260 -1.69 7.35 -1.72
C SER A 260 -2.37 8.45 -0.90
N ALA A 261 -1.60 9.40 -0.38
CA ALA A 261 -2.12 10.53 0.41
C ALA A 261 -2.99 11.47 -0.43
N ILE A 262 -2.62 11.72 -1.69
CA ILE A 262 -3.43 12.53 -2.62
C ILE A 262 -4.73 11.80 -2.96
N ALA A 263 -4.67 10.52 -3.31
CA ALA A 263 -5.84 9.70 -3.61
C ALA A 263 -6.79 9.61 -2.41
N ALA A 264 -6.26 9.41 -1.20
CA ALA A 264 -7.03 9.42 0.04
C ALA A 264 -7.73 10.77 0.30
N THR A 265 -7.09 11.88 -0.06
CA THR A 265 -7.70 13.22 0.02
C THR A 265 -8.90 13.34 -0.92
N HIS A 266 -8.82 12.80 -2.14
CA HIS A 266 -9.96 12.77 -3.07
C HIS A 266 -11.08 11.85 -2.58
N LEU A 267 -10.74 10.68 -2.05
CA LEU A 267 -11.70 9.77 -1.41
C LEU A 267 -12.40 10.44 -0.21
N SER A 268 -11.64 11.18 0.61
CA SER A 268 -12.19 11.93 1.74
C SER A 268 -13.22 12.99 1.30
N ARG A 269 -12.93 13.69 0.21
CA ARG A 269 -13.87 14.68 -0.34
C ARG A 269 -15.16 14.03 -0.84
N LEU A 270 -15.05 12.90 -1.56
CA LEU A 270 -16.21 12.16 -2.01
C LEU A 270 -17.01 11.58 -0.82
N GLY A 271 -16.32 11.08 0.20
CA GLY A 271 -16.93 10.63 1.45
C GLY A 271 -17.70 11.74 2.16
N GLU A 272 -17.18 12.98 2.17
CA GLU A 272 -17.88 14.15 2.72
C GLU A 272 -19.15 14.48 1.96
N GLU A 273 -19.12 14.44 0.62
CA GLU A 273 -20.34 14.65 -0.20
C GLU A 273 -21.43 13.61 0.15
N ILE A 274 -21.06 12.35 0.26
CA ILE A 274 -22.00 11.27 0.63
C ILE A 274 -22.59 11.52 2.03
N VAL A 275 -21.77 11.90 3.01
CA VAL A 275 -22.22 12.21 4.36
C VAL A 275 -23.22 13.37 4.36
N LEU A 276 -22.92 14.44 3.62
CA LEU A 276 -23.82 15.59 3.47
C LEU A 276 -25.13 15.18 2.80
N TRP A 277 -25.06 14.47 1.66
CA TRP A 277 -26.24 14.07 0.90
C TRP A 277 -27.17 13.13 1.68
N CYS A 278 -26.60 12.23 2.48
CA CYS A 278 -27.36 11.31 3.33
C CYS A 278 -27.88 11.93 4.63
N SER A 279 -27.48 13.17 4.95
CA SER A 279 -27.97 13.85 6.16
C SER A 279 -29.46 14.17 6.06
N ALA A 280 -30.15 14.23 7.20
CA ALA A 280 -31.60 14.61 7.26
C ALA A 280 -31.87 16.02 6.72
N GLN A 281 -30.87 16.91 6.75
CA GLN A 281 -30.98 18.29 6.27
C GLN A 281 -31.01 18.35 4.74
N PHE A 282 -30.13 17.59 4.08
CA PHE A 282 -30.09 17.50 2.63
C PHE A 282 -31.07 16.45 2.10
N ALA A 283 -30.96 15.22 2.60
CA ALA A 283 -31.78 14.08 2.18
C ALA A 283 -31.81 13.92 0.63
N PHE A 284 -30.67 14.12 -0.02
CA PHE A 284 -30.51 13.99 -1.46
C PHE A 284 -30.24 12.55 -1.89
N ALA A 285 -29.59 11.78 -1.00
CA ALA A 285 -29.21 10.41 -1.28
C ALA A 285 -29.46 9.50 -0.08
N SER A 286 -29.50 8.21 -0.33
CA SER A 286 -29.50 7.17 0.71
C SER A 286 -28.59 6.01 0.29
N LEU A 287 -27.96 5.38 1.27
CA LEU A 287 -27.25 4.11 1.17
C LEU A 287 -28.13 2.98 1.69
N SER A 288 -27.95 1.78 1.19
CA SER A 288 -28.60 0.58 1.73
C SER A 288 -28.05 0.19 3.12
N ASP A 289 -28.65 -0.83 3.73
CA ASP A 289 -28.18 -1.39 4.98
C ASP A 289 -26.77 -1.95 4.91
N ALA A 290 -26.27 -2.26 3.70
CA ALA A 290 -24.93 -2.81 3.49
C ALA A 290 -23.80 -1.81 3.83
N PHE A 291 -24.07 -0.51 3.74
CA PHE A 291 -23.07 0.56 3.95
C PHE A 291 -23.45 1.54 5.06
N THR A 292 -24.47 1.21 5.85
CA THR A 292 -24.95 2.04 6.95
C THR A 292 -24.99 1.24 8.24
N THR A 293 -24.93 1.94 9.39
CA THR A 293 -25.21 1.33 10.68
C THR A 293 -26.40 1.99 11.38
N GLY A 294 -27.07 1.22 12.25
CA GLY A 294 -28.14 1.72 13.07
C GLY A 294 -27.66 2.25 14.42
N SER A 295 -28.59 2.72 15.24
CA SER A 295 -28.34 3.09 16.63
C SER A 295 -28.98 2.08 17.57
N SER A 296 -28.26 1.67 18.64
CA SER A 296 -28.80 0.81 19.67
C SER A 296 -29.93 1.43 20.50
N ILE A 297 -30.05 2.78 20.46
CA ILE A 297 -31.01 3.55 21.26
C ILE A 297 -32.11 4.16 20.39
N MET A 298 -31.76 4.54 19.13
CA MET A 298 -32.66 5.28 18.24
C MET A 298 -32.97 4.41 17.00
N PRO A 299 -34.10 3.68 16.97
CA PRO A 299 -34.42 2.73 15.89
C PRO A 299 -34.50 3.36 14.49
N GLN A 300 -34.82 4.64 14.41
CA GLN A 300 -34.97 5.37 13.15
C GLN A 300 -33.64 5.91 12.58
N LYS A 301 -32.55 5.85 13.38
CA LYS A 301 -31.27 6.46 12.98
C LYS A 301 -30.46 5.53 12.07
N ARG A 302 -30.02 6.07 10.95
CA ARG A 302 -29.08 5.41 10.02
C ARG A 302 -27.89 6.34 9.80
N ASN A 303 -26.70 5.78 9.89
CA ASN A 303 -25.45 6.54 9.77
C ASN A 303 -24.68 6.06 8.54
N PRO A 304 -24.11 6.97 7.75
CA PRO A 304 -23.25 6.62 6.61
C PRO A 304 -21.82 6.29 7.06
N ASP A 305 -21.68 5.32 8.00
CA ASP A 305 -20.39 5.05 8.69
C ASP A 305 -19.28 4.67 7.72
N ALA A 306 -19.59 3.98 6.62
CA ALA A 306 -18.59 3.61 5.62
C ALA A 306 -17.95 4.86 4.99
N ALA A 307 -18.74 5.89 4.66
CA ALA A 307 -18.24 7.16 4.12
C ALA A 307 -17.41 7.94 5.16
N GLU A 308 -17.85 7.94 6.43
CA GLU A 308 -17.12 8.59 7.53
C GLU A 308 -15.77 7.90 7.79
N LEU A 309 -15.72 6.56 7.75
CA LEU A 309 -14.49 5.79 7.93
C LEU A 309 -13.51 5.99 6.78
N VAL A 310 -13.98 6.06 5.52
CA VAL A 310 -13.12 6.41 4.37
C VAL A 310 -12.51 7.80 4.57
N ARG A 311 -13.32 8.78 4.97
CA ARG A 311 -12.84 10.13 5.31
C ARG A 311 -11.78 10.12 6.40
N ALA A 312 -11.98 9.36 7.47
CA ALA A 312 -11.07 9.28 8.61
C ALA A 312 -9.75 8.56 8.29
N LYS A 313 -9.76 7.53 7.42
CA LYS A 313 -8.55 6.76 7.05
C LYS A 313 -7.49 7.60 6.32
N THR A 314 -7.85 8.75 5.75
CA THR A 314 -6.91 9.72 5.19
C THR A 314 -5.81 10.12 6.17
N GLY A 315 -6.17 10.30 7.46
CA GLY A 315 -5.20 10.65 8.51
C GLY A 315 -4.13 9.56 8.71
N ARG A 316 -4.51 8.28 8.63
CA ARG A 316 -3.58 7.15 8.74
C ARG A 316 -2.59 7.13 7.56
N ILE A 317 -3.08 7.32 6.34
CA ILE A 317 -2.27 7.30 5.12
C ILE A 317 -1.31 8.50 5.08
N VAL A 318 -1.76 9.70 5.43
CA VAL A 318 -0.90 10.88 5.54
C VAL A 318 0.13 10.70 6.65
N GLY A 319 -0.26 10.11 7.79
CA GLY A 319 0.66 9.79 8.88
C GLY A 319 1.79 8.87 8.43
N ALA A 320 1.50 7.84 7.63
CA ALA A 320 2.50 6.93 7.07
C ALA A 320 3.55 7.65 6.20
N LEU A 321 3.11 8.61 5.36
CA LEU A 321 4.03 9.44 4.56
C LEU A 321 4.97 10.25 5.46
N ILE A 322 4.45 10.89 6.49
CA ILE A 322 5.25 11.68 7.44
C ILE A 322 6.21 10.78 8.21
N THR A 323 5.78 9.59 8.59
CA THR A 323 6.62 8.60 9.26
C THR A 323 7.83 8.25 8.41
N LEU A 324 7.63 7.84 7.14
CA LEU A 324 8.75 7.44 6.29
C LEU A 324 9.68 8.61 5.94
N LEU A 325 9.15 9.80 5.67
CA LEU A 325 9.96 11.03 5.51
C LEU A 325 10.84 11.28 6.75
N THR A 326 10.31 11.04 7.93
CA THR A 326 11.02 11.24 9.20
C THR A 326 12.09 10.16 9.41
N VAL A 327 11.82 8.91 9.06
CA VAL A 327 12.80 7.82 9.11
C VAL A 327 13.97 8.11 8.18
N MET A 328 13.69 8.48 6.93
CA MET A 328 14.74 8.67 5.91
C MET A 328 15.58 9.94 6.09
N LYS A 329 15.05 10.98 6.77
CA LYS A 329 15.79 12.24 6.91
C LYS A 329 17.12 12.04 7.60
N GLY A 330 18.19 12.55 7.00
CA GLY A 330 19.53 12.61 7.63
C GLY A 330 20.25 11.27 7.78
N LEU A 331 19.73 10.17 7.20
CA LEU A 331 20.45 8.90 7.16
C LEU A 331 21.68 8.99 6.25
N PRO A 332 22.81 8.37 6.62
CA PRO A 332 23.95 8.21 5.72
C PRO A 332 23.61 7.28 4.55
N LEU A 333 24.45 7.29 3.53
CA LEU A 333 24.31 6.41 2.38
C LEU A 333 24.39 4.91 2.76
N ALA A 334 23.95 4.08 1.87
CA ALA A 334 23.80 2.64 1.99
C ALA A 334 22.68 2.28 2.98
N TYR A 335 22.95 1.50 4.02
CA TYR A 335 21.92 0.98 4.90
C TYR A 335 22.18 1.36 6.36
N SER A 336 21.14 1.79 7.05
CA SER A 336 21.06 1.91 8.50
C SER A 336 19.85 1.13 9.02
N LYS A 337 19.92 0.58 10.23
CA LYS A 337 18.84 -0.22 10.82
C LYS A 337 17.50 0.54 10.94
N ASP A 338 17.55 1.87 10.98
CA ASP A 338 16.38 2.77 10.86
C ASP A 338 15.46 2.38 9.69
N MET A 339 16.03 1.90 8.58
CA MET A 339 15.27 1.46 7.40
C MET A 339 14.41 0.21 7.64
N GLN A 340 14.49 -0.44 8.80
CA GLN A 340 13.53 -1.47 9.16
C GLN A 340 12.12 -0.90 9.33
N GLU A 341 12.03 0.35 9.79
CA GLU A 341 10.79 1.10 9.98
C GLU A 341 10.16 1.61 8.66
N ASP A 342 10.74 1.31 7.51
CA ASP A 342 10.25 1.78 6.20
C ASP A 342 9.01 1.01 5.71
N LYS A 343 8.88 -0.28 6.06
CA LYS A 343 7.90 -1.20 5.48
C LYS A 343 6.52 -1.10 6.14
N GLU A 344 6.49 -1.09 7.46
CA GLU A 344 5.24 -1.14 8.22
C GLU A 344 4.29 0.01 7.87
N PRO A 345 4.74 1.29 7.81
CA PRO A 345 3.87 2.38 7.40
C PRO A 345 3.40 2.27 5.93
N VAL A 346 4.22 1.69 5.04
CA VAL A 346 3.85 1.50 3.63
C VAL A 346 2.78 0.43 3.48
N PHE A 347 2.94 -0.71 4.16
CA PHE A 347 1.96 -1.79 4.15
C PHE A 347 0.63 -1.34 4.74
N ASP A 348 0.68 -0.64 5.87
CA ASP A 348 -0.49 -0.10 6.56
C ASP A 348 -1.27 0.92 5.70
N ALA A 349 -0.56 1.82 5.03
CA ALA A 349 -1.16 2.78 4.12
C ALA A 349 -1.78 2.10 2.88
N ALA A 350 -1.12 1.10 2.32
CA ALA A 350 -1.62 0.35 1.17
C ALA A 350 -2.92 -0.39 1.50
N GLU A 351 -2.95 -1.10 2.63
CA GLU A 351 -4.16 -1.79 3.10
C GLU A 351 -5.31 -0.81 3.37
N ALA A 352 -5.02 0.29 4.08
CA ALA A 352 -6.02 1.31 4.39
C ALA A 352 -6.58 1.97 3.12
N LEU A 353 -5.74 2.22 2.11
CA LEU A 353 -6.14 2.81 0.83
C LEU A 353 -6.95 1.82 0.00
N ALA A 354 -6.50 0.58 -0.14
CA ALA A 354 -7.20 -0.46 -0.90
C ALA A 354 -8.61 -0.68 -0.36
N LEU A 355 -8.74 -0.81 0.97
CA LEU A 355 -10.05 -0.93 1.64
C LEU A 355 -10.93 0.31 1.41
N SER A 356 -10.34 1.52 1.45
CA SER A 356 -11.09 2.77 1.23
C SER A 356 -11.61 2.89 -0.20
N VAL A 357 -10.80 2.50 -1.20
CA VAL A 357 -11.23 2.49 -2.62
C VAL A 357 -12.32 1.46 -2.84
N ALA A 358 -12.19 0.26 -2.27
CA ALA A 358 -13.19 -0.80 -2.40
C ALA A 358 -14.53 -0.40 -1.76
N ALA A 359 -14.49 0.16 -0.54
CA ALA A 359 -15.69 0.66 0.14
C ALA A 359 -16.36 1.79 -0.63
N MET A 360 -15.57 2.74 -1.15
CA MET A 360 -16.10 3.84 -1.97
C MET A 360 -16.74 3.33 -3.26
N THR A 361 -16.10 2.40 -3.94
CA THR A 361 -16.65 1.78 -5.17
C THR A 361 -17.99 1.11 -4.89
N GLY A 362 -18.09 0.36 -3.79
CA GLY A 362 -19.33 -0.27 -3.36
C GLY A 362 -20.42 0.76 -3.01
N MET A 363 -20.08 1.80 -2.24
CA MET A 363 -21.03 2.86 -1.91
C MET A 363 -21.57 3.60 -3.14
N ILE A 364 -20.70 3.94 -4.10
CA ILE A 364 -21.13 4.61 -5.34
C ILE A 364 -22.12 3.75 -6.13
N GLY A 365 -21.91 2.44 -6.20
CA GLY A 365 -22.86 1.52 -6.84
C GLY A 365 -24.18 1.33 -6.07
N ASP A 366 -24.16 1.59 -4.75
CA ASP A 366 -25.31 1.40 -3.85
C ASP A 366 -26.16 2.69 -3.66
N LEU A 367 -25.59 3.87 -3.97
CA LEU A 367 -26.29 5.14 -3.80
C LEU A 367 -27.59 5.19 -4.60
N SER A 368 -28.66 5.61 -3.93
CA SER A 368 -29.93 5.99 -4.55
C SER A 368 -30.24 7.45 -4.25
N PHE A 369 -30.90 8.17 -5.19
CA PHE A 369 -31.12 9.61 -5.12
C PHE A 369 -32.60 9.96 -5.12
N ASP A 370 -32.99 10.96 -4.32
CA ASP A 370 -34.30 11.63 -4.39
C ASP A 370 -34.22 12.76 -5.42
N GLU A 371 -34.54 12.45 -6.67
CA GLU A 371 -34.48 13.40 -7.78
C GLU A 371 -35.44 14.58 -7.59
N SER A 372 -36.59 14.32 -6.93
CA SER A 372 -37.57 15.39 -6.66
C SER A 372 -37.02 16.42 -5.67
N ARG A 373 -36.32 15.93 -4.64
CA ARG A 373 -35.69 16.78 -3.64
C ARG A 373 -34.48 17.52 -4.21
N LEU A 374 -33.69 16.90 -5.04
CA LEU A 374 -32.59 17.53 -5.77
C LEU A 374 -33.09 18.66 -6.66
N ALA A 375 -34.13 18.42 -7.46
CA ALA A 375 -34.73 19.41 -8.34
C ALA A 375 -35.35 20.59 -7.57
N LEU A 376 -36.05 20.31 -6.45
CA LEU A 376 -36.60 21.34 -5.59
C LEU A 376 -35.51 22.24 -5.03
N ALA A 377 -34.43 21.65 -4.47
CA ALA A 377 -33.33 22.42 -3.92
C ALA A 377 -32.55 23.19 -5.00
N ALA A 378 -32.47 22.68 -6.22
CA ALA A 378 -31.87 23.40 -7.35
C ALA A 378 -32.65 24.64 -7.78
N GLY A 379 -33.97 24.66 -7.58
CA GLY A 379 -34.82 25.81 -7.88
C GLY A 379 -34.93 26.85 -6.77
N ASP A 380 -34.50 26.50 -5.55
CA ASP A 380 -34.63 27.39 -4.40
C ASP A 380 -33.60 28.54 -4.43
N GLY A 381 -33.97 29.72 -3.91
CA GLY A 381 -33.04 30.84 -3.76
C GLY A 381 -32.66 31.56 -5.08
N HIS A 382 -33.47 31.45 -6.13
CA HIS A 382 -33.24 32.13 -7.43
C HIS A 382 -31.90 31.75 -8.08
N THR A 383 -31.48 30.49 -8.05
CA THR A 383 -30.21 29.99 -8.55
C THR A 383 -29.97 30.26 -10.05
N THR A 384 -31.03 30.53 -10.84
CA THR A 384 -30.98 30.90 -12.26
C THR A 384 -30.92 32.43 -12.52
N ALA A 385 -30.78 33.24 -11.46
CA ALA A 385 -30.69 34.70 -11.63
C ALA A 385 -29.52 35.16 -12.49
N THR A 386 -28.41 34.43 -12.48
CA THR A 386 -27.25 34.70 -13.34
C THR A 386 -27.58 34.48 -14.82
N ASP A 387 -28.36 33.46 -15.16
CA ASP A 387 -28.77 33.20 -16.53
C ASP A 387 -29.69 34.32 -17.04
N LEU A 388 -30.56 34.85 -16.16
CA LEU A 388 -31.38 36.04 -16.48
C LEU A 388 -30.49 37.27 -16.73
N ALA A 389 -29.48 37.51 -15.88
CA ALA A 389 -28.56 38.64 -16.07
C ALA A 389 -27.77 38.48 -17.38
N ASP A 390 -27.31 37.30 -17.71
CA ASP A 390 -26.66 37.01 -19.00
C ASP A 390 -27.57 37.25 -20.19
N TRP A 391 -28.85 36.85 -20.08
CA TRP A 391 -29.85 37.11 -21.12
C TRP A 391 -30.06 38.60 -21.33
N LEU A 392 -30.20 39.39 -20.24
CA LEU A 392 -30.35 40.84 -20.31
C LEU A 392 -29.16 41.52 -21.01
N VAL A 393 -27.94 41.05 -20.74
CA VAL A 393 -26.73 41.52 -21.42
C VAL A 393 -26.77 41.20 -22.91
N ARG A 394 -27.02 39.94 -23.27
CA ARG A 394 -26.95 39.45 -24.64
C ARG A 394 -28.09 40.01 -25.52
N VAL A 395 -29.28 40.13 -24.99
CA VAL A 395 -30.47 40.48 -25.78
C VAL A 395 -30.78 41.96 -25.69
N LEU A 396 -30.64 42.59 -24.53
CA LEU A 396 -30.98 43.99 -24.32
C LEU A 396 -29.79 44.94 -24.25
N GLY A 397 -28.54 44.42 -24.33
CA GLY A 397 -27.34 45.25 -24.29
C GLY A 397 -27.13 45.95 -22.93
N MET A 398 -27.74 45.46 -21.86
CA MET A 398 -27.59 46.05 -20.53
C MET A 398 -26.22 45.75 -19.94
N PRO A 399 -25.62 46.64 -19.15
CA PRO A 399 -24.43 46.30 -18.36
C PRO A 399 -24.71 45.14 -17.42
N PHE A 400 -23.73 44.22 -17.27
CA PHE A 400 -23.89 43.06 -16.38
C PHE A 400 -23.99 43.46 -14.90
N ARG A 401 -23.37 44.57 -14.50
CA ARG A 401 -23.40 45.15 -13.14
C ARG A 401 -24.05 46.52 -13.14
#